data_167e88a3b25b7dc061896e3b772341d3
#
_entry.id   167e88a3b25b7dc061896e3b772341d3
#
_cell.length_a   1.000
_cell.length_b   1.000
_cell.length_c   1.000
_cell.angle_alpha   90.00
_cell.angle_beta   90.00
_cell.angle_gamma   90.00
#
_symmetry.space_group_name_H-M   'P 1'
#
loop_
_entity.id
_entity.type
_entity.pdbx_description
1 polymer ?
#
loop_
_entity_poly.entity_id
_entity_poly.type
_entity_poly.pdbx_seq_one_letter_code
_entity_poly.pdbx_strand_id
1 'polypeptide(L)'
;YIHDGERRSPAQMTTPDPKELNQTLARFVEAGCAAVAAEVSAHALYWRKTDGIVFDLGVFTNLSRDHLDFFGNMEEYARAKGAFFTPEHVRRAVINSDDEFGVRLINSVKVPLISYGLDNPADAFAVNIENGGHGRYIVNDRDRLWEINSRLYGKFNVSNALAAIVCARELGADYADIARVLSETPPPEGRFELIERDGVKFIVDFAHTPDGLENVLLQARKLTEGRLIAVFGCGGDRDRGKRPLMGAIASEYADEVLITSDNPRGEKREDIARDIIAGTDGRARVLLDRREALQEACNAAR
;
A
#
# COMPACT_ATOMS: atom_id res chain seq x y z
N TYR A 1 11.38 8.41 1.34
CA TYR A 1 12.72 8.84 0.91
C TYR A 1 12.72 9.29 -0.55
N ILE A 2 13.77 10.02 -0.93
CA ILE A 2 14.06 10.45 -2.29
C ILE A 2 15.32 9.71 -2.73
N HIS A 3 15.31 9.09 -3.92
CA HIS A 3 16.42 8.30 -4.44
C HIS A 3 16.68 8.68 -5.91
N ASP A 4 17.91 9.08 -6.23
CA ASP A 4 18.29 9.56 -7.56
C ASP A 4 19.01 8.50 -8.44
N GLY A 5 18.89 7.23 -8.04
CA GLY A 5 19.59 6.11 -8.66
C GLY A 5 20.87 5.70 -7.90
N GLU A 6 21.53 6.63 -7.21
CA GLU A 6 22.75 6.36 -6.45
C GLU A 6 22.60 6.68 -4.96
N ARG A 7 21.92 7.78 -4.62
CA ARG A 7 21.83 8.31 -3.25
C ARG A 7 20.41 8.27 -2.73
N ARG A 8 20.27 7.79 -1.50
CA ARG A 8 19.01 7.82 -0.75
C ARG A 8 19.05 8.96 0.26
N SER A 9 18.05 9.82 0.25
CA SER A 9 17.85 10.90 1.21
C SER A 9 16.47 10.82 1.88
N PRO A 10 16.33 11.23 3.15
CA PRO A 10 15.03 11.24 3.81
C PRO A 10 14.10 12.24 3.12
N ALA A 11 12.82 11.85 2.97
CA ALA A 11 11.75 12.75 2.55
C ALA A 11 11.00 13.25 3.79
N GLN A 12 10.70 14.53 3.84
CA GLN A 12 9.90 15.11 4.93
C GLN A 12 8.40 14.86 4.75
N MET A 13 7.96 14.74 3.50
CA MET A 13 6.56 14.50 3.13
C MET A 13 6.50 13.46 2.01
N THR A 14 5.36 12.75 1.92
CA THR A 14 5.08 11.80 0.82
C THR A 14 5.21 12.49 -0.55
N THR A 15 4.58 13.66 -0.70
CA THR A 15 4.72 14.51 -1.89
C THR A 15 5.28 15.86 -1.42
N PRO A 16 6.48 16.25 -1.86
CA PRO A 16 7.09 17.53 -1.49
C PRO A 16 6.25 18.74 -1.90
N ASP A 17 6.56 19.90 -1.35
CA ASP A 17 5.98 21.17 -1.79
C ASP A 17 6.44 21.50 -3.22
N PRO A 18 5.69 22.32 -3.99
CA PRO A 18 5.96 22.55 -5.40
C PRO A 18 7.39 22.97 -5.72
N LYS A 19 7.98 23.82 -4.89
CA LYS A 19 9.36 24.26 -5.06
C LYS A 19 10.36 23.10 -4.90
N GLU A 20 10.21 22.33 -3.81
CA GLU A 20 11.09 21.19 -3.52
C GLU A 20 10.90 20.07 -4.56
N LEU A 21 9.66 19.81 -4.99
CA LEU A 21 9.36 18.83 -6.02
C LEU A 21 10.07 19.18 -7.34
N ASN A 22 9.94 20.42 -7.82
CA ASN A 22 10.61 20.86 -9.04
C ASN A 22 12.14 20.84 -8.93
N GLN A 23 12.69 21.24 -7.78
CA GLN A 23 14.13 21.15 -7.52
C GLN A 23 14.61 19.69 -7.49
N THR A 24 13.79 18.78 -6.96
CA THR A 24 14.11 17.34 -6.93
C THR A 24 14.10 16.74 -8.33
N LEU A 25 13.09 17.07 -9.14
CA LEU A 25 13.02 16.64 -10.54
C LEU A 25 14.21 17.17 -11.37
N ALA A 26 14.60 18.43 -11.17
CA ALA A 26 15.78 19.00 -11.83
C ALA A 26 17.06 18.23 -11.47
N ARG A 27 17.27 17.93 -10.18
CA ARG A 27 18.40 17.10 -9.73
C ARG A 27 18.40 15.69 -10.35
N PHE A 28 17.23 15.09 -10.52
CA PHE A 28 17.11 13.77 -11.16
C PHE A 28 17.51 13.82 -12.63
N VAL A 29 17.15 14.90 -13.34
CA VAL A 29 17.60 15.13 -14.73
C VAL A 29 19.13 15.31 -14.77
N GLU A 30 19.70 16.12 -13.87
CA GLU A 30 21.15 16.31 -13.75
C GLU A 30 21.90 15.01 -13.41
N ALA A 31 21.27 14.13 -12.61
CA ALA A 31 21.79 12.80 -12.28
C ALA A 31 21.62 11.77 -13.41
N GLY A 32 20.99 12.14 -14.54
CA GLY A 32 20.79 11.26 -15.67
C GLY A 32 19.66 10.23 -15.49
N CYS A 33 18.73 10.46 -14.56
CA CYS A 33 17.55 9.58 -14.41
C CYS A 33 16.70 9.61 -15.68
N ALA A 34 16.47 8.44 -16.26
CA ALA A 34 15.65 8.29 -17.46
C ALA A 34 14.14 8.30 -17.17
N ALA A 35 13.76 7.92 -15.95
CA ALA A 35 12.37 7.90 -15.48
C ALA A 35 12.32 8.19 -13.97
N VAL A 36 11.20 8.72 -13.51
CA VAL A 36 10.93 9.01 -12.09
C VAL A 36 9.60 8.40 -11.70
N ALA A 37 9.58 7.64 -10.61
CA ALA A 37 8.37 7.21 -9.95
C ALA A 37 8.13 8.10 -8.71
N ALA A 38 6.94 8.67 -8.60
CA ALA A 38 6.58 9.57 -7.50
C ALA A 38 5.24 9.15 -6.89
N GLU A 39 5.16 9.16 -5.57
CA GLU A 39 3.89 9.02 -4.86
C GLU A 39 3.20 10.39 -4.78
N VAL A 40 1.98 10.47 -5.32
CA VAL A 40 1.15 11.67 -5.29
C VAL A 40 -0.01 11.44 -4.33
N SER A 41 0.07 12.03 -3.14
CA SER A 41 -0.98 11.88 -2.12
C SER A 41 -2.23 12.70 -2.47
N ALA A 42 -3.40 12.27 -1.99
CA ALA A 42 -4.64 13.03 -2.15
C ALA A 42 -4.56 14.45 -1.55
N HIS A 43 -3.81 14.62 -0.45
CA HIS A 43 -3.53 15.94 0.12
C HIS A 43 -2.73 16.81 -0.86
N ALA A 44 -1.74 16.23 -1.55
CA ALA A 44 -0.96 16.97 -2.54
C ALA A 44 -1.82 17.44 -3.71
N LEU A 45 -2.76 16.61 -4.17
CA LEU A 45 -3.73 16.99 -5.19
C LEU A 45 -4.69 18.07 -4.71
N TYR A 46 -5.23 17.93 -3.50
CA TYR A 46 -6.08 18.96 -2.88
C TYR A 46 -5.37 20.32 -2.77
N TRP A 47 -4.10 20.31 -2.36
CA TRP A 47 -3.26 21.51 -2.24
C TRP A 47 -2.57 21.90 -3.56
N ARG A 48 -2.92 21.24 -4.67
CA ARG A 48 -2.40 21.54 -6.03
C ARG A 48 -0.88 21.54 -6.11
N LYS A 49 -0.22 20.67 -5.36
CA LYS A 49 1.27 20.63 -5.28
C LYS A 49 1.93 20.15 -6.57
N THR A 50 1.20 19.46 -7.43
CA THR A 50 1.69 18.93 -8.70
C THR A 50 1.25 19.75 -9.92
N ASP A 51 0.62 20.89 -9.72
CA ASP A 51 0.19 21.77 -10.83
C ASP A 51 1.39 22.18 -11.69
N GLY A 52 1.19 22.14 -13.01
CA GLY A 52 2.26 22.42 -13.97
C GLY A 52 3.15 21.23 -14.32
N ILE A 53 2.98 20.08 -13.64
CA ILE A 53 3.66 18.84 -14.01
C ILE A 53 2.66 17.93 -14.73
N VAL A 54 2.99 17.50 -15.93
CA VAL A 54 2.22 16.49 -16.66
C VAL A 54 2.99 15.17 -16.63
N PHE A 55 2.45 14.20 -15.90
CA PHE A 55 3.04 12.86 -15.79
C PHE A 55 2.73 12.05 -17.05
N ASP A 56 3.68 11.25 -17.52
CA ASP A 56 3.44 10.35 -18.65
C ASP A 56 2.42 9.27 -18.30
N LEU A 57 2.50 8.77 -17.04
CA LEU A 57 1.59 7.75 -16.50
C LEU A 57 1.07 8.19 -15.12
N GLY A 58 -0.24 8.19 -14.95
CA GLY A 58 -0.89 8.28 -13.66
C GLY A 58 -1.43 6.93 -13.23
N VAL A 59 -1.05 6.45 -12.04
CA VAL A 59 -1.45 5.12 -11.55
C VAL A 59 -2.48 5.26 -10.43
N PHE A 60 -3.61 4.60 -10.57
CA PHE A 60 -4.57 4.41 -9.50
C PHE A 60 -4.50 2.98 -8.97
N THR A 61 -4.16 2.83 -7.70
CA THR A 61 -4.03 1.51 -7.05
C THR A 61 -5.29 1.09 -6.31
N ASN A 62 -5.78 1.93 -5.41
CA ASN A 62 -6.99 1.67 -4.62
C ASN A 62 -7.52 2.92 -3.91
N LEU A 63 -8.75 2.80 -3.40
CA LEU A 63 -9.35 3.77 -2.49
C LEU A 63 -10.01 3.04 -1.32
N SER A 64 -9.33 2.99 -0.19
CA SER A 64 -9.89 2.48 1.06
C SER A 64 -10.07 3.60 2.11
N ARG A 65 -10.84 3.33 3.17
CA ARG A 65 -11.11 4.32 4.22
C ARG A 65 -9.83 4.79 4.88
N ASP A 66 -9.47 6.04 4.63
CA ASP A 66 -8.43 6.79 5.34
C ASP A 66 -8.65 8.29 5.16
N HIS A 67 -7.94 9.12 5.94
CA HIS A 67 -7.93 10.58 5.81
C HIS A 67 -9.30 11.26 5.93
N LEU A 68 -10.31 10.61 6.54
CA LEU A 68 -11.63 11.22 6.72
C LEU A 68 -11.63 12.34 7.77
N ASP A 69 -10.61 12.40 8.61
CA ASP A 69 -10.30 13.55 9.46
C ASP A 69 -10.07 14.84 8.66
N PHE A 70 -9.56 14.72 7.42
CA PHE A 70 -9.29 15.84 6.52
C PHE A 70 -10.39 16.03 5.46
N PHE A 71 -10.76 14.95 4.76
CA PHE A 71 -11.71 15.00 3.65
C PHE A 71 -13.18 14.95 4.10
N GLY A 72 -13.46 14.56 5.35
CA GLY A 72 -14.80 14.45 5.91
C GLY A 72 -15.56 13.18 5.51
N ASN A 73 -15.52 12.77 4.25
CA ASN A 73 -16.18 11.56 3.74
C ASN A 73 -15.42 10.94 2.56
N MET A 74 -15.81 9.70 2.21
CA MET A 74 -15.15 8.94 1.13
C MET A 74 -15.35 9.58 -0.25
N GLU A 75 -16.46 10.27 -0.50
CA GLU A 75 -16.72 10.88 -1.82
C GLU A 75 -15.81 12.07 -2.08
N GLU A 76 -15.57 12.93 -1.07
CA GLU A 76 -14.60 14.02 -1.16
C GLU A 76 -13.16 13.49 -1.32
N TYR A 77 -12.82 12.41 -0.60
CA TYR A 77 -11.54 11.75 -0.76
C TYR A 77 -11.37 11.15 -2.15
N ALA A 78 -12.39 10.47 -2.66
CA ALA A 78 -12.42 9.94 -4.03
C ALA A 78 -12.27 11.05 -5.08
N ARG A 79 -12.99 12.17 -4.90
CA ARG A 79 -12.92 13.33 -5.79
C ARG A 79 -11.50 13.92 -5.83
N ALA A 80 -10.85 14.05 -4.67
CA ALA A 80 -9.48 14.54 -4.61
C ALA A 80 -8.50 13.64 -5.36
N LYS A 81 -8.60 12.31 -5.21
CA LYS A 81 -7.79 11.36 -5.98
C LYS A 81 -8.12 11.37 -7.47
N GLY A 82 -9.41 11.41 -7.82
CA GLY A 82 -9.89 11.40 -9.20
C GLY A 82 -9.46 12.62 -10.01
N ALA A 83 -9.26 13.77 -9.36
CA ALA A 83 -8.80 14.99 -9.99
C ALA A 83 -7.42 14.87 -10.66
N PHE A 84 -6.64 13.85 -10.31
CA PHE A 84 -5.36 13.58 -10.95
C PHE A 84 -5.48 13.04 -12.38
N PHE A 85 -6.59 12.35 -12.71
CA PHE A 85 -6.72 11.62 -13.97
C PHE A 85 -7.36 12.49 -15.07
N THR A 86 -6.77 13.64 -15.31
CA THR A 86 -7.17 14.60 -16.35
C THR A 86 -6.00 14.90 -17.27
N PRO A 87 -6.25 15.42 -18.52
CA PRO A 87 -5.18 15.74 -19.45
C PRO A 87 -4.18 16.79 -18.95
N GLU A 88 -4.57 17.60 -17.96
CA GLU A 88 -3.72 18.60 -17.32
C GLU A 88 -2.65 17.98 -16.42
N HIS A 89 -2.90 16.76 -15.92
CA HIS A 89 -2.01 16.08 -14.97
C HIS A 89 -1.36 14.83 -15.54
N VAL A 90 -2.05 14.06 -16.39
CA VAL A 90 -1.53 12.78 -16.88
C VAL A 90 -1.78 12.62 -18.38
N ARG A 91 -0.83 12.01 -19.08
CA ARG A 91 -0.96 11.66 -20.49
C ARG A 91 -1.72 10.36 -20.69
N ARG A 92 -1.59 9.42 -19.76
CA ARG A 92 -2.25 8.11 -19.76
C ARG A 92 -2.52 7.66 -18.34
N ALA A 93 -3.62 6.96 -18.13
CA ALA A 93 -3.99 6.39 -16.84
C ALA A 93 -3.73 4.88 -16.81
N VAL A 94 -3.26 4.38 -15.67
CA VAL A 94 -3.15 2.94 -15.35
C VAL A 94 -4.03 2.69 -14.14
N ILE A 95 -5.13 1.95 -14.30
CA ILE A 95 -6.22 1.92 -13.32
C ILE A 95 -6.52 0.50 -12.87
N ASN A 96 -6.55 0.29 -11.55
CA ASN A 96 -6.98 -0.97 -10.94
C ASN A 96 -8.48 -1.18 -11.14
N SER A 97 -8.86 -2.26 -11.84
CA SER A 97 -10.25 -2.64 -12.08
C SER A 97 -10.88 -3.43 -10.93
N ASP A 98 -10.10 -3.87 -9.94
CA ASP A 98 -10.61 -4.57 -8.77
C ASP A 98 -11.14 -3.62 -7.70
N ASP A 99 -10.84 -2.32 -7.80
CA ASP A 99 -11.32 -1.28 -6.89
C ASP A 99 -12.60 -0.61 -7.45
N GLU A 100 -13.64 -0.46 -6.63
CA GLU A 100 -14.91 0.15 -7.05
C GLU A 100 -14.75 1.58 -7.59
N PHE A 101 -13.87 2.37 -6.99
CA PHE A 101 -13.57 3.71 -7.50
C PHE A 101 -12.73 3.63 -8.77
N GLY A 102 -11.85 2.64 -8.89
CA GLY A 102 -11.11 2.34 -10.11
C GLY A 102 -12.06 2.05 -11.29
N VAL A 103 -13.10 1.25 -11.08
CA VAL A 103 -14.16 1.01 -12.09
C VAL A 103 -14.88 2.31 -12.46
N ARG A 104 -15.19 3.17 -11.51
CA ARG A 104 -15.79 4.50 -11.80
C ARG A 104 -14.84 5.37 -12.63
N LEU A 105 -13.54 5.36 -12.32
CA LEU A 105 -12.52 6.08 -13.11
C LEU A 105 -12.43 5.55 -14.53
N ILE A 106 -12.36 4.23 -14.74
CA ILE A 106 -12.32 3.60 -16.06
C ILE A 106 -13.45 4.11 -16.95
N ASN A 107 -14.65 4.29 -16.40
CA ASN A 107 -15.83 4.75 -17.12
C ASN A 107 -15.90 6.28 -17.31
N SER A 108 -15.07 7.07 -16.65
CA SER A 108 -15.18 8.55 -16.61
C SER A 108 -13.96 9.31 -17.11
N VAL A 109 -12.76 8.73 -17.05
CA VAL A 109 -11.55 9.43 -17.49
C VAL A 109 -11.54 9.68 -19.00
N LYS A 110 -10.94 10.80 -19.39
CA LYS A 110 -10.88 11.25 -20.79
C LYS A 110 -9.49 11.08 -21.42
N VAL A 111 -8.53 10.59 -20.64
CA VAL A 111 -7.20 10.25 -21.13
C VAL A 111 -7.16 8.78 -21.57
N PRO A 112 -6.27 8.39 -22.48
CA PRO A 112 -6.03 6.99 -22.78
C PRO A 112 -5.75 6.22 -21.49
N LEU A 113 -6.31 5.01 -21.32
CA LEU A 113 -6.13 4.23 -20.13
C LEU A 113 -5.74 2.78 -20.46
N ILE A 114 -5.13 2.14 -19.48
CA ILE A 114 -4.89 0.69 -19.41
C ILE A 114 -5.39 0.25 -18.05
N SER A 115 -6.27 -0.74 -18.02
CA SER A 115 -6.76 -1.36 -16.80
C SER A 115 -5.88 -2.53 -16.38
N TYR A 116 -5.76 -2.73 -15.07
CA TYR A 116 -5.15 -3.94 -14.51
C TYR A 116 -5.97 -4.48 -13.36
N GLY A 117 -5.90 -5.78 -13.10
CA GLY A 117 -6.65 -6.42 -12.03
C GLY A 117 -6.32 -7.89 -11.86
N LEU A 118 -6.83 -8.49 -10.78
CA LEU A 118 -6.69 -9.91 -10.45
C LEU A 118 -8.03 -10.65 -10.51
N ASP A 119 -9.09 -9.97 -10.12
CA ASP A 119 -10.41 -10.56 -9.88
C ASP A 119 -11.45 -10.05 -10.90
N ASN A 120 -11.24 -8.90 -11.51
CA ASN A 120 -12.11 -8.30 -12.53
C ASN A 120 -11.45 -8.26 -13.91
N PRO A 121 -12.23 -8.23 -15.00
CA PRO A 121 -11.68 -8.08 -16.35
C PRO A 121 -10.82 -6.82 -16.50
N ALA A 122 -9.64 -7.00 -17.09
CA ALA A 122 -8.65 -5.94 -17.28
C ALA A 122 -7.79 -6.20 -18.53
N ASP A 123 -7.12 -5.14 -19.03
CA ASP A 123 -6.14 -5.25 -20.13
C ASP A 123 -4.89 -6.03 -19.70
N ALA A 124 -4.50 -5.89 -18.42
CA ALA A 124 -3.44 -6.66 -17.80
C ALA A 124 -3.94 -7.38 -16.54
N PHE A 125 -3.70 -8.68 -16.43
CA PHE A 125 -4.14 -9.46 -15.28
C PHE A 125 -3.14 -10.58 -14.94
N ALA A 126 -3.23 -11.14 -13.73
CA ALA A 126 -2.43 -12.27 -13.33
C ALA A 126 -3.29 -13.48 -12.93
N VAL A 127 -2.82 -14.67 -13.29
CA VAL A 127 -3.46 -15.96 -12.98
C VAL A 127 -2.42 -16.93 -12.41
N ASN A 128 -2.91 -18.05 -11.88
CA ASN A 128 -2.06 -19.12 -11.31
C ASN A 128 -1.10 -18.58 -10.22
N ILE A 129 -1.63 -17.72 -9.33
CA ILE A 129 -0.85 -17.09 -8.27
C ILE A 129 -0.54 -18.13 -7.19
N GLU A 130 0.71 -18.57 -7.13
CA GLU A 130 1.21 -19.49 -6.12
C GLU A 130 1.41 -18.76 -4.77
N ASN A 131 1.17 -19.46 -3.67
CA ASN A 131 1.49 -19.02 -2.30
C ASN A 131 1.09 -17.56 -1.97
N GLY A 132 -0.01 -17.09 -2.58
CA GLY A 132 -0.47 -15.72 -2.37
C GLY A 132 0.45 -14.64 -2.93
N GLY A 133 1.25 -14.97 -3.97
CA GLY A 133 2.11 -14.01 -4.68
C GLY A 133 3.60 -14.21 -4.49
N HIS A 134 4.04 -14.89 -3.43
CA HIS A 134 5.42 -15.32 -3.31
C HIS A 134 5.63 -16.59 -4.12
N GLY A 135 6.49 -16.53 -5.12
CA GLY A 135 6.69 -17.60 -6.07
C GLY A 135 6.23 -17.20 -7.48
N ARG A 136 5.59 -18.13 -8.17
CA ARG A 136 5.25 -17.95 -9.58
C ARG A 136 3.81 -17.50 -9.78
N TYR A 137 3.62 -16.69 -10.81
CA TYR A 137 2.33 -16.39 -11.40
C TYR A 137 2.49 -16.04 -12.88
N ILE A 138 1.41 -16.15 -13.64
CA ILE A 138 1.40 -15.84 -15.06
C ILE A 138 0.70 -14.49 -15.24
N VAL A 139 1.37 -13.56 -15.90
CA VAL A 139 0.81 -12.28 -16.31
C VAL A 139 0.35 -12.37 -17.75
N ASN A 140 -0.88 -11.95 -18.02
CA ASN A 140 -1.33 -11.56 -19.34
C ASN A 140 -1.25 -10.03 -19.45
N ASP A 141 -0.49 -9.53 -20.41
CA ASP A 141 -0.47 -8.11 -20.76
C ASP A 141 -0.88 -7.99 -22.22
N ARG A 142 -2.13 -7.64 -22.46
CA ARG A 142 -2.70 -7.43 -23.79
C ARG A 142 -2.37 -8.57 -24.77
N ASP A 143 -2.83 -9.78 -24.45
CA ASP A 143 -2.67 -11.01 -25.22
C ASP A 143 -1.26 -11.63 -25.23
N ARG A 144 -0.34 -11.12 -24.44
CA ARG A 144 0.98 -11.71 -24.23
C ARG A 144 1.08 -12.33 -22.84
N LEU A 145 1.31 -13.65 -22.81
CA LEU A 145 1.51 -14.41 -21.59
C LEU A 145 2.99 -14.55 -21.25
N TRP A 146 3.34 -14.36 -20.00
CA TRP A 146 4.69 -14.54 -19.49
C TRP A 146 4.69 -14.86 -17.99
N GLU A 147 5.71 -15.59 -17.55
CA GLU A 147 5.86 -16.03 -16.19
C GLU A 147 6.65 -14.98 -15.38
N ILE A 148 6.15 -14.68 -14.19
CA ILE A 148 6.83 -13.88 -13.19
C ILE A 148 7.16 -14.79 -12.00
N ASN A 149 8.37 -14.67 -11.49
CA ASN A 149 8.76 -15.20 -10.21
C ASN A 149 8.98 -14.02 -9.25
N SER A 150 8.28 -13.97 -8.13
CA SER A 150 8.29 -12.84 -7.21
C SER A 150 8.70 -13.27 -5.81
N ARG A 151 9.44 -12.39 -5.12
CA ARG A 151 9.79 -12.55 -3.71
C ARG A 151 8.80 -11.85 -2.78
N LEU A 152 7.81 -11.16 -3.33
CA LEU A 152 6.82 -10.41 -2.57
C LEU A 152 5.66 -11.31 -2.13
N TYR A 153 5.16 -11.12 -0.93
CA TYR A 153 4.02 -11.86 -0.39
C TYR A 153 2.73 -11.05 -0.56
N GLY A 154 1.63 -11.77 -0.78
CA GLY A 154 0.28 -11.21 -0.78
C GLY A 154 -0.26 -10.86 -2.18
N LYS A 155 -1.55 -11.15 -2.39
CA LYS A 155 -2.27 -10.75 -3.61
C LYS A 155 -2.14 -9.26 -3.89
N PHE A 156 -2.13 -8.44 -2.85
CA PHE A 156 -1.95 -6.98 -2.98
C PHE A 156 -0.60 -6.62 -3.61
N ASN A 157 0.46 -7.39 -3.34
CA ASN A 157 1.75 -7.18 -4.00
C ASN A 157 1.77 -7.69 -5.44
N VAL A 158 0.98 -8.70 -5.79
CA VAL A 158 0.78 -9.08 -7.21
C VAL A 158 0.06 -7.96 -7.95
N SER A 159 -0.98 -7.36 -7.36
CA SER A 159 -1.67 -6.19 -7.91
C SER A 159 -0.72 -4.98 -8.08
N ASN A 160 0.11 -4.69 -7.06
CA ASN A 160 1.14 -3.65 -7.15
C ASN A 160 2.18 -3.95 -8.25
N ALA A 161 2.60 -5.22 -8.39
CA ALA A 161 3.51 -5.65 -9.44
C ALA A 161 2.88 -5.48 -10.82
N LEU A 162 1.59 -5.81 -11.01
CA LEU A 162 0.88 -5.58 -12.27
C LEU A 162 0.89 -4.10 -12.66
N ALA A 163 0.60 -3.20 -11.72
CA ALA A 163 0.70 -1.76 -11.97
C ALA A 163 2.10 -1.36 -12.44
N ALA A 164 3.14 -1.85 -11.76
CA ALA A 164 4.53 -1.59 -12.11
C ALA A 164 4.92 -2.18 -13.47
N ILE A 165 4.46 -3.39 -13.79
CA ILE A 165 4.65 -4.07 -15.07
C ILE A 165 4.07 -3.24 -16.21
N VAL A 166 2.80 -2.84 -16.09
CA VAL A 166 2.11 -2.00 -17.08
C VAL A 166 2.88 -0.69 -17.30
N CYS A 167 3.28 -0.02 -16.21
CA CYS A 167 4.06 1.23 -16.32
C CYS A 167 5.40 1.01 -17.01
N ALA A 168 6.15 -0.02 -16.62
CA ALA A 168 7.45 -0.31 -17.22
C ALA A 168 7.32 -0.63 -18.72
N ARG A 169 6.30 -1.39 -19.11
CA ARG A 169 5.98 -1.70 -20.52
C ARG A 169 5.63 -0.46 -21.32
N GLU A 170 4.81 0.42 -20.76
CA GLU A 170 4.45 1.68 -21.42
C GLU A 170 5.66 2.62 -21.60
N LEU A 171 6.65 2.51 -20.73
CA LEU A 171 7.93 3.23 -20.83
C LEU A 171 8.96 2.49 -21.71
N GLY A 172 8.59 1.37 -22.33
CA GLY A 172 9.43 0.65 -23.29
C GLY A 172 10.38 -0.39 -22.70
N ALA A 173 10.23 -0.75 -21.42
CA ALA A 173 11.04 -1.81 -20.81
C ALA A 173 10.75 -3.19 -21.43
N ASP A 174 11.77 -4.03 -21.53
CA ASP A 174 11.65 -5.40 -22.05
C ASP A 174 11.05 -6.34 -20.99
N TYR A 175 10.29 -7.36 -21.44
CA TYR A 175 9.67 -8.35 -20.53
C TYR A 175 10.70 -9.14 -19.72
N ALA A 176 11.85 -9.48 -20.31
CA ALA A 176 12.88 -10.25 -19.62
C ALA A 176 13.52 -9.41 -18.48
N ASP A 177 13.75 -8.13 -18.73
CA ASP A 177 14.26 -7.22 -17.71
C ASP A 177 13.27 -7.01 -16.57
N ILE A 178 11.99 -6.83 -16.90
CA ILE A 178 10.92 -6.70 -15.88
C ILE A 178 10.86 -7.98 -15.03
N ALA A 179 10.82 -9.16 -15.64
CA ALA A 179 10.77 -10.44 -14.92
C ALA A 179 11.99 -10.63 -14.02
N ARG A 180 13.18 -10.32 -14.52
CA ARG A 180 14.42 -10.37 -13.75
C ARG A 180 14.37 -9.44 -12.55
N VAL A 181 14.03 -8.17 -12.74
CA VAL A 181 13.95 -7.18 -11.66
C VAL A 181 12.94 -7.59 -10.59
N LEU A 182 11.76 -8.07 -10.97
CA LEU A 182 10.74 -8.52 -10.01
C LEU A 182 11.21 -9.74 -9.21
N SER A 183 11.99 -10.65 -9.81
CA SER A 183 12.55 -11.81 -9.11
C SER A 183 13.66 -11.45 -8.12
N GLU A 184 14.36 -10.34 -8.34
CA GLU A 184 15.45 -9.84 -7.52
C GLU A 184 14.97 -8.83 -6.46
N THR A 185 13.81 -8.19 -6.66
CA THR A 185 13.30 -7.13 -5.78
C THR A 185 12.89 -7.70 -4.42
N PRO A 186 13.56 -7.30 -3.32
CA PRO A 186 13.16 -7.69 -1.98
C PRO A 186 11.88 -6.93 -1.56
N PRO A 187 11.14 -7.45 -0.58
CA PRO A 187 10.08 -6.68 0.07
C PRO A 187 10.63 -5.34 0.58
N PRO A 188 9.92 -4.23 0.38
CA PRO A 188 10.30 -2.96 0.99
C PRO A 188 10.26 -3.09 2.53
N GLU A 189 11.18 -2.41 3.20
CA GLU A 189 11.23 -2.35 4.67
C GLU A 189 9.87 -1.95 5.25
N GLY A 190 9.36 -2.72 6.21
CA GLY A 190 8.05 -2.49 6.84
C GLY A 190 6.85 -2.67 5.90
N ARG A 191 6.97 -3.42 4.80
CA ARG A 191 5.86 -3.78 3.90
C ARG A 191 5.79 -5.28 3.72
N PHE A 192 5.02 -5.95 4.57
CA PHE A 192 4.95 -7.40 4.71
C PHE A 192 6.36 -8.01 4.80
N GLU A 193 7.21 -7.38 5.59
CA GLU A 193 8.59 -7.81 5.80
C GLU A 193 8.58 -9.04 6.70
N LEU A 194 8.93 -10.19 6.12
CA LEU A 194 8.97 -11.47 6.83
C LEU A 194 10.36 -11.71 7.40
N ILE A 195 10.42 -11.87 8.72
CA ILE A 195 11.62 -12.22 9.47
C ILE A 195 11.36 -13.57 10.17
N GLU A 196 12.19 -14.58 9.92
CA GLU A 196 12.10 -15.87 10.58
C GLU A 196 13.20 -16.02 11.62
N ARG A 197 12.83 -16.36 12.84
CA ARG A 197 13.78 -16.61 13.92
C ARG A 197 13.23 -17.64 14.91
N ASP A 198 14.04 -18.65 15.22
CA ASP A 198 13.73 -19.71 16.20
C ASP A 198 12.36 -20.40 15.95
N GLY A 199 12.01 -20.61 14.68
CA GLY A 199 10.73 -21.21 14.26
C GLY A 199 9.52 -20.26 14.32
N VAL A 200 9.73 -19.01 14.71
CA VAL A 200 8.69 -17.97 14.73
C VAL A 200 8.83 -17.07 13.51
N LYS A 201 7.70 -16.78 12.86
CA LYS A 201 7.60 -15.82 11.77
C LYS A 201 7.12 -14.47 12.30
N PHE A 202 7.90 -13.43 12.06
CA PHE A 202 7.56 -12.04 12.37
C PHE A 202 7.25 -11.34 11.07
N ILE A 203 6.08 -10.71 11.00
CA ILE A 203 5.67 -9.90 9.85
C ILE A 203 5.61 -8.44 10.32
N VAL A 204 6.43 -7.59 9.71
CA VAL A 204 6.42 -6.15 9.96
C VAL A 204 5.73 -5.46 8.80
N ASP A 205 4.67 -4.72 9.11
CA ASP A 205 3.89 -4.00 8.09
C ASP A 205 3.44 -2.62 8.59
N PHE A 206 3.33 -1.69 7.67
CA PHE A 206 2.87 -0.32 7.91
C PHE A 206 1.34 -0.19 7.88
N ALA A 207 0.59 -1.27 7.78
CA ALA A 207 -0.87 -1.25 7.75
C ALA A 207 -1.44 -0.42 8.92
N HIS A 208 -2.21 0.60 8.60
CA HIS A 208 -2.81 1.53 9.56
C HIS A 208 -4.26 1.89 9.19
N THR A 209 -4.84 1.14 8.27
CA THR A 209 -6.24 1.21 7.83
C THR A 209 -6.92 -0.14 8.04
N PRO A 210 -8.27 -0.19 8.14
CA PRO A 210 -8.99 -1.46 8.24
C PRO A 210 -8.65 -2.43 7.11
N ASP A 211 -8.76 -2.00 5.86
CA ASP A 211 -8.43 -2.79 4.68
C ASP A 211 -6.96 -3.27 4.67
N GLY A 212 -6.01 -2.37 4.98
CA GLY A 212 -4.60 -2.74 5.07
C GLY A 212 -4.34 -3.81 6.12
N LEU A 213 -4.93 -3.68 7.32
CA LEU A 213 -4.79 -4.66 8.40
C LEU A 213 -5.40 -6.02 8.01
N GLU A 214 -6.59 -6.01 7.40
CA GLU A 214 -7.26 -7.21 6.92
C GLU A 214 -6.39 -7.96 5.91
N ASN A 215 -5.90 -7.28 4.89
CA ASN A 215 -5.04 -7.87 3.86
C ASN A 215 -3.76 -8.50 4.45
N VAL A 216 -3.13 -7.82 5.40
CA VAL A 216 -1.94 -8.35 6.10
C VAL A 216 -2.29 -9.59 6.91
N LEU A 217 -3.36 -9.58 7.71
CA LEU A 217 -3.76 -10.71 8.55
C LEU A 217 -4.21 -11.91 7.72
N LEU A 218 -4.97 -11.71 6.65
CA LEU A 218 -5.36 -12.76 5.72
C LEU A 218 -4.13 -13.45 5.09
N GLN A 219 -3.14 -12.68 4.70
CA GLN A 219 -1.91 -13.24 4.13
C GLN A 219 -1.05 -13.91 5.20
N ALA A 220 -0.93 -13.33 6.39
CA ALA A 220 -0.23 -13.90 7.52
C ALA A 220 -0.84 -15.25 7.94
N ARG A 221 -2.18 -15.35 7.94
CA ARG A 221 -2.88 -16.61 8.24
C ARG A 221 -2.51 -17.73 7.28
N LYS A 222 -2.32 -17.44 5.98
CA LYS A 222 -1.90 -18.45 5.00
C LYS A 222 -0.48 -18.97 5.23
N LEU A 223 0.38 -18.17 5.87
CA LEU A 223 1.77 -18.53 6.20
C LEU A 223 1.90 -19.15 7.59
N THR A 224 0.82 -19.18 8.38
CA THR A 224 0.83 -19.59 9.78
C THR A 224 0.22 -20.98 9.93
N GLU A 225 1.00 -21.94 10.43
CA GLU A 225 0.53 -23.28 10.81
C GLU A 225 0.02 -23.32 12.27
N GLY A 226 0.50 -22.41 13.10
CA GLY A 226 0.17 -22.26 14.51
C GLY A 226 -0.72 -21.07 14.82
N ARG A 227 -0.43 -20.39 15.93
CA ARG A 227 -1.15 -19.19 16.37
C ARG A 227 -0.68 -17.96 15.62
N LEU A 228 -1.63 -17.10 15.23
CA LEU A 228 -1.41 -15.78 14.69
C LEU A 228 -1.66 -14.72 15.77
N ILE A 229 -0.65 -13.97 16.13
CA ILE A 229 -0.70 -12.92 17.14
C ILE A 229 -0.62 -11.55 16.42
N ALA A 230 -1.65 -10.72 16.58
CA ALA A 230 -1.66 -9.37 16.04
C ALA A 230 -1.25 -8.36 17.11
N VAL A 231 -0.22 -7.53 16.83
CA VAL A 231 0.23 -6.45 17.70
C VAL A 231 0.12 -5.14 16.96
N PHE A 232 -0.82 -4.28 17.33
CA PHE A 232 -1.02 -3.01 16.63
C PHE A 232 -1.57 -1.91 17.53
N GLY A 233 -1.56 -0.69 17.02
CA GLY A 233 -2.19 0.48 17.62
C GLY A 233 -2.63 1.45 16.54
N CYS A 234 -3.34 2.51 16.93
CA CYS A 234 -3.77 3.57 16.01
C CYS A 234 -3.14 4.91 16.39
N GLY A 235 -2.89 5.74 15.39
CA GLY A 235 -2.44 7.10 15.62
C GLY A 235 -3.54 8.00 16.19
N GLY A 236 -3.15 8.94 17.06
CA GLY A 236 -4.01 10.03 17.53
C GLY A 236 -4.17 11.12 16.48
N ASP A 237 -5.18 11.97 16.65
CA ASP A 237 -5.55 13.07 15.74
C ASP A 237 -5.69 12.58 14.28
N ARG A 238 -6.39 11.45 14.11
CA ARG A 238 -6.70 10.79 12.84
C ARG A 238 -8.14 10.29 12.87
N ASP A 239 -8.61 9.68 11.76
CA ASP A 239 -9.94 9.07 11.67
C ASP A 239 -10.20 8.09 12.85
N ARG A 240 -10.97 8.55 13.84
CA ARG A 240 -11.32 7.74 15.01
C ARG A 240 -12.24 6.58 14.64
N GLY A 241 -13.07 6.75 13.60
CA GLY A 241 -14.02 5.74 13.15
C GLY A 241 -13.37 4.46 12.64
N LYS A 242 -12.10 4.48 12.24
CA LYS A 242 -11.37 3.27 11.82
C LYS A 242 -10.93 2.39 13.00
N ARG A 243 -10.80 2.94 14.23
CA ARG A 243 -10.27 2.24 15.40
C ARG A 243 -11.08 0.98 15.76
N PRO A 244 -12.41 1.06 15.96
CA PRO A 244 -13.20 -0.14 16.24
C PRO A 244 -13.24 -1.12 15.06
N LEU A 245 -13.20 -0.64 13.81
CA LEU A 245 -13.14 -1.50 12.64
C LEU A 245 -11.85 -2.33 12.63
N MET A 246 -10.70 -1.72 12.94
CA MET A 246 -9.43 -2.43 13.05
C MET A 246 -9.44 -3.43 14.22
N GLY A 247 -10.08 -3.09 15.33
CA GLY A 247 -10.30 -4.00 16.46
C GLY A 247 -11.08 -5.25 16.07
N ALA A 248 -12.18 -5.07 15.34
CA ALA A 248 -13.02 -6.16 14.83
C ALA A 248 -12.25 -7.08 13.88
N ILE A 249 -11.57 -6.51 12.90
CA ILE A 249 -10.74 -7.24 11.92
C ILE A 249 -9.65 -8.05 12.63
N ALA A 250 -8.94 -7.44 13.58
CA ALA A 250 -7.91 -8.16 14.32
C ALA A 250 -8.48 -9.34 15.10
N SER A 251 -9.64 -9.19 15.74
CA SER A 251 -10.31 -10.27 16.48
C SER A 251 -10.84 -11.38 15.58
N GLU A 252 -11.20 -11.06 14.34
CA GLU A 252 -11.70 -12.04 13.37
C GLU A 252 -10.57 -12.94 12.83
N TYR A 253 -9.41 -12.35 12.50
CA TYR A 253 -8.35 -13.06 11.79
C TYR A 253 -7.19 -13.53 12.66
N ALA A 254 -6.97 -12.95 13.85
CA ALA A 254 -5.92 -13.35 14.76
C ALA A 254 -6.44 -14.18 15.94
N ASP A 255 -5.61 -15.11 16.42
CA ASP A 255 -5.93 -15.93 17.61
C ASP A 255 -5.72 -15.13 18.90
N GLU A 256 -4.79 -14.18 18.88
CA GLU A 256 -4.49 -13.28 20.00
C GLU A 256 -4.28 -11.85 19.49
N VAL A 257 -4.85 -10.87 20.18
CA VAL A 257 -4.76 -9.46 19.84
C VAL A 257 -4.15 -8.68 21.00
N LEU A 258 -3.01 -8.03 20.74
CA LEU A 258 -2.35 -7.12 21.64
C LEU A 258 -2.46 -5.69 21.13
N ILE A 259 -3.23 -4.87 21.83
CA ILE A 259 -3.42 -3.45 21.47
C ILE A 259 -2.34 -2.65 22.21
N THR A 260 -1.57 -1.87 21.45
CA THR A 260 -0.46 -1.05 21.99
C THR A 260 -0.53 0.38 21.51
N SER A 261 0.37 1.23 22.02
CA SER A 261 0.48 2.59 21.55
C SER A 261 1.11 2.67 20.17
N ASP A 262 0.59 3.58 19.38
CA ASP A 262 1.26 4.18 18.23
C ASP A 262 1.56 5.64 18.57
N ASN A 263 1.73 6.53 17.60
CA ASN A 263 1.93 7.95 17.83
C ASN A 263 0.62 8.60 18.34
N PRO A 264 0.50 8.95 19.62
CA PRO A 264 -0.75 9.43 20.19
C PRO A 264 -1.05 10.90 19.84
N ARG A 265 -0.05 11.67 19.37
CA ARG A 265 -0.14 13.10 19.13
C ARG A 265 -0.79 13.84 20.32
N GLY A 266 -1.92 14.51 20.11
CA GLY A 266 -2.66 15.23 21.14
C GLY A 266 -3.63 14.38 21.97
N GLU A 267 -3.83 13.12 21.66
CA GLU A 267 -4.77 12.24 22.36
C GLU A 267 -4.09 11.38 23.45
N LYS A 268 -4.87 10.95 24.46
CA LYS A 268 -4.39 10.00 25.45
C LYS A 268 -4.33 8.58 24.85
N ARG A 269 -3.27 7.85 25.14
CA ARG A 269 -3.05 6.47 24.65
C ARG A 269 -4.19 5.53 25.06
N GLU A 270 -4.67 5.71 26.30
CA GLU A 270 -5.76 4.94 26.90
C GLU A 270 -7.09 5.11 26.16
N ASP A 271 -7.38 6.34 25.70
CA ASP A 271 -8.60 6.65 24.96
C ASP A 271 -8.55 6.01 23.55
N ILE A 272 -7.39 6.09 22.88
CA ILE A 272 -7.17 5.42 21.59
C ILE A 272 -7.35 3.91 21.73
N ALA A 273 -6.74 3.29 22.75
CA ALA A 273 -6.87 1.85 23.01
C ALA A 273 -8.33 1.46 23.31
N ARG A 274 -9.06 2.29 24.05
CA ARG A 274 -10.50 2.07 24.35
C ARG A 274 -11.33 2.09 23.07
N ASP A 275 -11.07 3.01 22.15
CA ASP A 275 -11.78 3.06 20.86
C ASP A 275 -11.50 1.80 20.02
N ILE A 276 -10.28 1.23 20.07
CA ILE A 276 -9.95 -0.02 19.38
C ILE A 276 -10.67 -1.21 20.02
N ILE A 277 -10.61 -1.31 21.36
CA ILE A 277 -11.27 -2.39 22.13
C ILE A 277 -12.76 -2.45 21.86
N ALA A 278 -13.42 -1.31 21.70
CA ALA A 278 -14.85 -1.25 21.43
C ALA A 278 -15.28 -2.05 20.19
N GLY A 279 -14.37 -2.36 19.29
CA GLY A 279 -14.63 -3.22 18.13
C GLY A 279 -14.24 -4.67 18.31
N THR A 280 -13.50 -5.02 19.36
CA THR A 280 -13.03 -6.40 19.58
C THR A 280 -14.11 -7.30 20.19
N ASP A 281 -13.86 -8.60 20.15
CA ASP A 281 -14.72 -9.62 20.76
C ASP A 281 -14.50 -9.81 22.28
N GLY A 282 -13.75 -8.91 22.90
CA GLY A 282 -13.43 -8.94 24.34
C GLY A 282 -12.20 -9.78 24.72
N ARG A 283 -11.56 -10.46 23.79
CA ARG A 283 -10.32 -11.24 24.05
C ARG A 283 -9.03 -10.42 23.94
N ALA A 284 -9.11 -9.22 23.36
CA ALA A 284 -7.94 -8.38 23.18
C ALA A 284 -7.38 -7.88 24.51
N ARG A 285 -6.05 -7.85 24.60
CA ARG A 285 -5.32 -7.32 25.77
C ARG A 285 -4.67 -5.98 25.42
N VAL A 286 -4.59 -5.06 26.37
CA VAL A 286 -3.95 -3.75 26.18
C VAL A 286 -2.62 -3.73 26.90
N LEU A 287 -1.57 -3.48 26.16
CA LEU A 287 -0.22 -3.23 26.63
C LEU A 287 0.29 -1.95 25.96
N LEU A 288 0.15 -0.81 26.66
CA LEU A 288 0.43 0.51 26.07
C LEU A 288 1.91 0.73 25.74
N ASP A 289 2.81 0.07 26.46
CA ASP A 289 4.22 0.05 26.07
C ASP A 289 4.41 -0.93 24.90
N ARG A 290 4.85 -0.41 23.76
CA ARG A 290 5.03 -1.22 22.56
C ARG A 290 6.11 -2.28 22.72
N ARG A 291 7.16 -1.99 23.48
CA ARG A 291 8.23 -2.96 23.75
C ARG A 291 7.71 -4.12 24.59
N GLU A 292 6.92 -3.82 25.62
CA GLU A 292 6.29 -4.85 26.44
C GLU A 292 5.31 -5.69 25.61
N ALA A 293 4.49 -5.07 24.76
CA ALA A 293 3.57 -5.78 23.88
C ALA A 293 4.30 -6.74 22.92
N LEU A 294 5.39 -6.30 22.32
CA LEU A 294 6.22 -7.12 21.44
C LEU A 294 6.90 -8.27 22.22
N GLN A 295 7.41 -8.01 23.42
CA GLN A 295 8.02 -9.04 24.26
C GLN A 295 7.00 -10.11 24.66
N GLU A 296 5.79 -9.70 25.01
CA GLU A 296 4.69 -10.61 25.34
C GLU A 296 4.30 -11.46 24.12
N ALA A 297 4.17 -10.85 22.94
CA ALA A 297 3.90 -11.59 21.71
C ALA A 297 5.00 -12.62 21.40
N CYS A 298 6.27 -12.26 21.58
CA CYS A 298 7.39 -13.18 21.39
C CYS A 298 7.36 -14.36 22.39
N ASN A 299 6.97 -14.12 23.63
CA ASN A 299 6.85 -15.17 24.65
C ASN A 299 5.67 -16.11 24.35
N ALA A 300 4.57 -15.56 23.86
CA ALA A 300 3.37 -16.32 23.49
C ALA A 300 3.53 -17.14 22.20
N ALA A 301 4.41 -16.74 21.30
CA ALA A 301 4.63 -17.40 20.01
C ALA A 301 5.52 -18.66 20.10
N ARG A 302 6.08 -18.98 21.27
CA ARG A 302 6.95 -20.14 21.51
C ARG A 302 6.19 -21.38 21.94
#